data_0d7f0ebf3b4a23b87192181cacd861a1
#
_entry.id   0d7f0ebf3b4a23b87192181cacd861a1
#
_cell.length_a   1.000
_cell.length_b   1.000
_cell.length_c   1.000
_cell.angle_alpha   90.00
_cell.angle_beta   90.00
_cell.angle_gamma   90.00
#
_symmetry.space_group_name_H-M   'P 1'
#
loop_
_entity.id
_entity.type
_entity.pdbx_description
1 polymer ?
#
loop_
_entity_poly.entity_id
_entity_poly.type
_entity_poly.pdbx_seq_one_letter_code
_entity_poly.pdbx_strand_id
1 'polypeptide(L)'
;MDKEKQKNNTGTLNRRDFLKALSAIGGAAVISSGCTPEPLDKLVSYAVPPDNVIPGIANYYTSVIPNSPVGTPVVVRVREGRAIKVEGNTNDPITSGSTSAEDQATLQTLYDPDRIKQPLFRNNRENLTAITYVAATDILVENIKASSKKGYIISNNTTGCCDDLLNSLAEKINAKRIKYEPLSYENIKYANQISYGENKLPTYHIEKADYLLNFGADFLETWLSPSEYSKRF
;
A
#
# COMPACT_ATOMS: atom_id res chain seq x y z
N MET A 1 -6.80 -35.63 70.68
CA MET A 1 -6.92 -36.25 69.34
C MET A 1 -8.02 -35.55 68.62
N ASP A 2 -7.69 -34.40 68.00
CA ASP A 2 -8.63 -33.60 67.22
C ASP A 2 -8.21 -33.65 65.76
N LYS A 3 -9.13 -34.14 64.94
CA LYS A 3 -8.97 -34.21 63.51
C LYS A 3 -9.41 -32.87 62.88
N GLU A 4 -8.44 -32.07 62.46
CA GLU A 4 -8.72 -30.92 61.62
C GLU A 4 -9.29 -31.37 60.26
N LYS A 5 -10.52 -30.95 60.00
CA LYS A 5 -11.15 -31.05 58.69
C LYS A 5 -10.61 -29.96 57.78
N GLN A 6 -9.76 -30.34 56.85
CA GLN A 6 -9.38 -29.50 55.72
C GLN A 6 -10.60 -29.26 54.81
N LYS A 7 -11.10 -28.03 54.79
CA LYS A 7 -12.21 -27.59 53.97
C LYS A 7 -11.63 -27.22 52.58
N ASN A 8 -11.75 -28.12 51.61
CA ASN A 8 -11.47 -27.82 50.23
C ASN A 8 -12.48 -26.77 49.75
N ASN A 9 -12.04 -25.54 49.66
CA ASN A 9 -12.81 -24.43 49.11
C ASN A 9 -12.56 -24.37 47.58
N THR A 10 -13.27 -25.19 46.81
CA THR A 10 -13.38 -25.01 45.39
C THR A 10 -14.28 -23.82 45.13
N GLY A 11 -13.65 -22.64 45.04
CA GLY A 11 -14.32 -21.37 44.77
C GLY A 11 -14.93 -21.40 43.37
N THR A 12 -16.21 -21.74 43.29
CA THR A 12 -17.03 -21.48 42.12
C THR A 12 -17.20 -19.97 41.96
N LEU A 13 -16.48 -19.37 41.02
CA LEU A 13 -16.64 -17.97 40.68
C LEU A 13 -18.08 -17.71 40.21
N ASN A 14 -18.81 -16.91 41.00
CA ASN A 14 -20.15 -16.46 40.63
C ASN A 14 -20.03 -15.55 39.39
N ARG A 15 -21.01 -15.60 38.48
CA ARG A 15 -21.04 -14.75 37.25
C ARG A 15 -20.82 -13.27 37.59
N ARG A 16 -21.34 -12.81 38.72
CA ARG A 16 -21.18 -11.43 39.18
C ARG A 16 -19.74 -11.11 39.59
N ASP A 17 -19.03 -12.04 40.21
CA ASP A 17 -17.65 -11.84 40.66
C ASP A 17 -16.69 -11.95 39.47
N PHE A 18 -17.00 -12.80 38.49
CA PHE A 18 -16.29 -12.84 37.19
C PHE A 18 -16.42 -11.50 36.43
N LEU A 19 -17.62 -10.93 36.34
CA LEU A 19 -17.85 -9.65 35.69
C LEU A 19 -17.14 -8.49 36.40
N LYS A 20 -17.11 -8.50 37.73
CA LYS A 20 -16.34 -7.50 38.50
C LYS A 20 -14.84 -7.64 38.31
N ALA A 21 -14.31 -8.85 38.26
CA ALA A 21 -12.90 -9.09 37.99
C ALA A 21 -12.55 -8.65 36.54
N LEU A 22 -13.42 -8.96 35.57
CA LEU A 22 -13.23 -8.56 34.17
C LEU A 22 -13.27 -7.03 33.99
N SER A 23 -14.19 -6.35 34.70
CA SER A 23 -14.27 -4.88 34.65
C SER A 23 -13.06 -4.20 35.34
N ALA A 24 -12.53 -4.79 36.42
CA ALA A 24 -11.32 -4.28 37.06
C ALA A 24 -10.07 -4.47 36.17
N ILE A 25 -9.94 -5.61 35.50
CA ILE A 25 -8.84 -5.88 34.57
C ILE A 25 -8.98 -5.03 33.30
N GLY A 26 -10.19 -4.93 32.75
CA GLY A 26 -10.47 -4.10 31.56
C GLY A 26 -10.25 -2.62 31.84
N GLY A 27 -10.69 -2.12 33.00
CA GLY A 27 -10.44 -0.74 33.45
C GLY A 27 -8.95 -0.43 33.61
N ALA A 28 -8.18 -1.36 34.20
CA ALA A 28 -6.74 -1.20 34.38
C ALA A 28 -6.00 -1.22 33.03
N ALA A 29 -6.44 -2.05 32.06
CA ALA A 29 -5.86 -2.10 30.72
C ALA A 29 -6.11 -0.80 29.94
N VAL A 30 -7.28 -0.19 30.07
CA VAL A 30 -7.60 1.10 29.44
C VAL A 30 -6.80 2.25 30.06
N ILE A 31 -6.54 2.21 31.36
CA ILE A 31 -5.73 3.24 32.02
C ILE A 31 -4.24 3.07 31.71
N SER A 32 -3.76 1.84 31.53
CA SER A 32 -2.35 1.57 31.19
C SER A 32 -2.04 1.78 29.70
N SER A 33 -3.04 1.69 28.83
CA SER A 33 -2.94 2.11 27.42
C SER A 33 -3.19 3.60 27.25
N GLY A 34 -3.21 4.36 28.34
CA GLY A 34 -3.25 5.82 28.31
C GLY A 34 -2.16 6.33 27.40
N CYS A 35 -2.58 6.99 26.35
CA CYS A 35 -1.79 7.67 25.36
C CYS A 35 -0.54 8.24 26.01
N THR A 36 0.62 7.65 25.73
CA THR A 36 1.85 8.43 25.79
C THR A 36 1.57 9.62 24.88
N PRO A 37 1.56 10.86 25.40
CA PRO A 37 1.41 12.00 24.51
C PRO A 37 2.59 11.92 23.57
N GLU A 38 2.32 11.55 22.32
CA GLU A 38 3.29 11.82 21.27
C GLU A 38 3.72 13.26 21.45
N PRO A 39 5.03 13.57 21.40
CA PRO A 39 5.47 14.94 21.48
C PRO A 39 4.67 15.70 20.41
N LEU A 40 3.86 16.63 20.87
CA LEU A 40 3.09 17.51 20.00
C LEU A 40 4.09 18.10 19.03
N ASP A 41 4.09 17.59 17.80
CA ASP A 41 4.79 18.24 16.70
C ASP A 41 4.25 19.67 16.71
N LYS A 42 5.11 20.61 17.10
CA LYS A 42 4.73 22.01 17.13
C LYS A 42 4.43 22.38 15.68
N LEU A 43 3.15 22.46 15.35
CA LEU A 43 2.67 23.01 14.09
C LEU A 43 3.10 24.48 14.08
N VAL A 44 4.28 24.73 13.58
CA VAL A 44 4.74 26.10 13.33
C VAL A 44 4.01 26.56 12.07
N SER A 45 3.09 27.51 12.23
CA SER A 45 2.46 28.18 11.10
C SER A 45 3.52 28.80 10.21
N TYR A 46 3.35 28.72 8.89
CA TYR A 46 4.25 29.41 7.97
C TYR A 46 4.30 30.89 8.28
N ALA A 47 5.49 31.45 8.47
CA ALA A 47 5.68 32.90 8.57
C ALA A 47 5.29 33.59 7.26
N VAL A 48 5.57 32.92 6.13
CA VAL A 48 5.09 33.27 4.78
C VAL A 48 4.52 32.00 4.18
N PRO A 49 3.19 31.87 4.05
CA PRO A 49 2.58 30.69 3.46
C PRO A 49 2.96 30.59 1.98
N PRO A 50 3.19 29.37 1.46
CA PRO A 50 3.32 29.15 0.02
C PRO A 50 2.06 29.62 -0.71
N ASP A 51 2.22 30.03 -1.98
CA ASP A 51 1.11 30.39 -2.83
C ASP A 51 0.05 29.28 -2.85
N ASN A 52 -1.21 29.65 -2.71
CA ASN A 52 -2.37 28.74 -2.67
C ASN A 52 -2.49 27.85 -1.43
N VAL A 53 -1.71 28.07 -0.37
CA VAL A 53 -1.88 27.38 0.92
C VAL A 53 -2.51 28.32 1.92
N ILE A 54 -3.78 28.08 2.28
CA ILE A 54 -4.51 28.81 3.32
C ILE A 54 -4.56 27.89 4.55
N PRO A 55 -4.06 28.31 5.72
CA PRO A 55 -4.11 27.52 6.94
C PRO A 55 -5.53 27.05 7.26
N GLY A 56 -5.69 25.76 7.52
CA GLY A 56 -6.99 25.17 7.83
C GLY A 56 -7.83 24.78 6.60
N ILE A 57 -7.52 25.23 5.41
CA ILE A 57 -8.20 24.85 4.16
C ILE A 57 -7.40 23.73 3.47
N ALA A 58 -8.09 22.67 3.04
CA ALA A 58 -7.45 21.57 2.35
C ALA A 58 -7.35 21.86 0.85
N ASN A 59 -6.20 21.50 0.26
CA ASN A 59 -5.99 21.41 -1.17
C ASN A 59 -6.15 19.98 -1.64
N TYR A 60 -6.53 19.78 -2.90
CA TYR A 60 -6.78 18.48 -3.49
C TYR A 60 -5.88 18.30 -4.72
N TYR A 61 -5.17 17.18 -4.77
CA TYR A 61 -4.27 16.85 -5.87
C TYR A 61 -4.62 15.50 -6.43
N THR A 62 -4.73 15.40 -7.75
CA THR A 62 -4.90 14.11 -8.43
C THR A 62 -3.57 13.37 -8.47
N SER A 63 -3.63 12.06 -8.25
CA SER A 63 -2.47 11.17 -8.29
C SER A 63 -2.91 9.77 -8.72
N VAL A 64 -1.93 8.86 -8.84
CA VAL A 64 -2.19 7.44 -9.11
C VAL A 64 -1.42 6.62 -8.09
N ILE A 65 -2.08 5.65 -7.48
CA ILE A 65 -1.46 4.67 -6.59
C ILE A 65 -1.11 3.43 -7.40
N PRO A 66 0.18 3.01 -7.43
CA PRO A 66 0.62 1.91 -8.27
C PRO A 66 0.46 0.52 -7.62
N ASN A 67 -0.55 0.30 -6.79
CA ASN A 67 -0.76 -0.97 -6.07
C ASN A 67 -1.36 -2.06 -6.96
N SER A 68 -1.92 -1.71 -8.09
CA SER A 68 -2.42 -2.64 -9.10
C SER A 68 -1.67 -2.46 -10.42
N PRO A 69 -1.68 -3.44 -11.34
CA PRO A 69 -1.05 -3.31 -12.64
C PRO A 69 -1.53 -2.11 -13.46
N VAL A 70 -2.76 -1.67 -13.24
CA VAL A 70 -3.37 -0.52 -13.93
C VAL A 70 -3.15 0.78 -13.16
N GLY A 71 -2.90 0.68 -11.85
CA GLY A 71 -2.91 1.81 -10.92
C GLY A 71 -4.33 2.25 -10.54
N THR A 72 -4.47 2.84 -9.36
CA THR A 72 -5.74 3.38 -8.87
C THR A 72 -5.68 4.91 -8.90
N PRO A 73 -6.47 5.58 -9.77
CA PRO A 73 -6.54 7.03 -9.79
C PRO A 73 -7.22 7.58 -8.54
N VAL A 74 -6.56 8.51 -7.87
CA VAL A 74 -6.98 9.04 -6.58
C VAL A 74 -6.91 10.55 -6.54
N VAL A 75 -7.64 11.12 -5.58
CA VAL A 75 -7.54 12.51 -5.17
C VAL A 75 -6.98 12.55 -3.75
N VAL A 76 -5.83 13.16 -3.59
CA VAL A 76 -5.15 13.29 -2.31
C VAL A 76 -5.52 14.61 -1.67
N ARG A 77 -6.10 14.54 -0.48
CA ARG A 77 -6.38 15.71 0.34
C ARG A 77 -5.14 16.10 1.12
N VAL A 78 -4.71 17.34 0.94
CA VAL A 78 -3.48 17.89 1.54
C VAL A 78 -3.83 19.09 2.41
N ARG A 79 -3.30 19.15 3.61
CA ARG A 79 -3.37 20.31 4.48
C ARG A 79 -1.95 20.77 4.80
N GLU A 80 -1.70 22.04 4.53
CA GLU A 80 -0.42 22.69 4.90
C GLU A 80 0.80 21.87 4.42
N GLY A 81 0.73 21.37 3.16
CA GLY A 81 1.78 20.53 2.57
C GLY A 81 1.79 19.07 3.02
N ARG A 82 0.88 18.66 3.91
CA ARG A 82 0.79 17.30 4.44
C ARG A 82 -0.42 16.56 3.86
N ALA A 83 -0.18 15.44 3.21
CA ALA A 83 -1.24 14.55 2.75
C ALA A 83 -1.94 13.91 3.95
N ILE A 84 -3.26 14.06 4.04
CA ILE A 84 -4.05 13.61 5.21
C ILE A 84 -5.08 12.55 4.86
N LYS A 85 -5.47 12.44 3.60
CA LYS A 85 -6.43 11.44 3.14
C LYS A 85 -6.24 11.15 1.66
N VAL A 86 -6.49 9.90 1.28
CA VAL A 86 -6.62 9.45 -0.10
C VAL A 86 -8.09 9.15 -0.36
N GLU A 87 -8.63 9.68 -1.44
CA GLU A 87 -10.00 9.44 -1.92
C GLU A 87 -9.92 8.97 -3.36
N GLY A 88 -10.85 8.15 -3.81
CA GLY A 88 -10.91 7.73 -5.20
C GLY A 88 -11.29 8.89 -6.12
N ASN A 89 -10.78 8.89 -7.34
CA ASN A 89 -11.15 9.88 -8.34
C ASN A 89 -12.49 9.50 -8.97
N THR A 90 -13.53 10.25 -8.68
CA THR A 90 -14.89 10.01 -9.20
C THR A 90 -15.00 10.19 -10.72
N ASN A 91 -14.03 10.88 -11.33
CA ASN A 91 -13.98 11.06 -12.79
C ASN A 91 -13.31 9.89 -13.51
N ASP A 92 -12.76 8.91 -12.76
CA ASP A 92 -12.17 7.73 -13.37
C ASP A 92 -13.27 6.77 -13.86
N PRO A 93 -13.27 6.40 -15.15
CA PRO A 93 -14.32 5.53 -15.72
C PRO A 93 -14.23 4.08 -15.25
N ILE A 94 -13.10 3.64 -14.68
CA ILE A 94 -12.87 2.27 -14.24
C ILE A 94 -13.34 2.10 -12.80
N THR A 95 -12.70 2.81 -11.87
CA THR A 95 -12.99 2.70 -10.42
C THR A 95 -14.16 3.54 -9.96
N SER A 96 -14.52 4.58 -10.72
CA SER A 96 -15.62 5.52 -10.40
C SER A 96 -15.55 6.06 -8.97
N GLY A 97 -14.35 6.29 -8.47
CA GLY A 97 -14.09 6.81 -7.12
C GLY A 97 -14.01 5.76 -6.02
N SER A 98 -14.00 4.48 -6.35
CA SER A 98 -13.73 3.41 -5.39
C SER A 98 -12.22 3.28 -5.12
N THR A 99 -11.87 2.88 -3.91
CA THR A 99 -10.49 2.57 -3.47
C THR A 99 -10.51 1.35 -2.60
N SER A 100 -9.45 0.55 -2.66
CA SER A 100 -9.25 -0.58 -1.75
C SER A 100 -8.73 -0.13 -0.38
N ALA A 101 -8.76 -1.02 0.60
CA ALA A 101 -8.12 -0.78 1.91
C ALA A 101 -6.61 -0.56 1.76
N GLU A 102 -5.97 -1.25 0.83
CA GLU A 102 -4.55 -1.11 0.51
C GLU A 102 -4.24 0.28 -0.09
N ASP A 103 -5.09 0.78 -0.99
CA ASP A 103 -4.96 2.15 -1.52
C ASP A 103 -5.00 3.18 -0.39
N GLN A 104 -5.92 3.05 0.56
CA GLN A 104 -6.03 3.94 1.71
C GLN A 104 -4.78 3.83 2.62
N ALA A 105 -4.26 2.63 2.84
CA ALA A 105 -3.08 2.37 3.66
C ALA A 105 -1.79 2.97 3.04
N THR A 106 -1.75 3.19 1.73
CA THR A 106 -0.59 3.77 1.03
C THR A 106 -0.19 5.13 1.61
N LEU A 107 -1.14 5.88 2.17
CA LEU A 107 -0.85 7.15 2.85
C LEU A 107 0.16 6.97 4.00
N GLN A 108 0.12 5.86 4.71
CA GLN A 108 1.03 5.58 5.83
C GLN A 108 2.48 5.47 5.37
N THR A 109 2.72 4.98 4.15
CA THR A 109 4.08 4.83 3.60
C THR A 109 4.80 6.16 3.41
N LEU A 110 4.08 7.29 3.29
CA LEU A 110 4.68 8.61 3.20
C LEU A 110 5.28 9.05 4.53
N TYR A 111 4.73 8.58 5.64
CA TYR A 111 5.08 8.98 7.00
C TYR A 111 5.84 7.90 7.75
N ASP A 112 6.17 6.80 7.09
CA ASP A 112 7.00 5.74 7.66
C ASP A 112 8.38 6.30 8.03
N PRO A 113 8.80 6.23 9.30
CA PRO A 113 10.10 6.70 9.76
C PRO A 113 11.26 5.94 9.09
N ASP A 114 11.05 4.67 8.74
CA ASP A 114 12.06 3.81 8.13
C ASP A 114 12.13 3.95 6.59
N ARG A 115 11.30 4.82 6.01
CA ARG A 115 11.31 5.10 4.58
C ARG A 115 12.65 5.64 4.12
N ILE A 116 13.19 5.09 3.04
CA ILE A 116 14.37 5.60 2.35
C ILE A 116 14.04 6.97 1.75
N LYS A 117 14.68 8.03 2.25
CA LYS A 117 14.42 9.44 1.86
C LYS A 117 15.32 9.95 0.76
N GLN A 118 16.45 9.30 0.52
CA GLN A 118 17.48 9.73 -0.43
C GLN A 118 18.27 8.53 -0.95
N PRO A 119 18.99 8.64 -2.07
CA PRO A 119 19.83 7.56 -2.56
C PRO A 119 20.86 7.14 -1.54
N LEU A 120 21.06 5.84 -1.40
CA LEU A 120 22.03 5.23 -0.52
C LEU A 120 23.06 4.47 -1.35
N PHE A 121 24.33 4.71 -1.08
CA PHE A 121 25.43 4.02 -1.73
C PHE A 121 26.14 3.09 -0.73
N ARG A 122 26.46 1.88 -1.17
CA ARG A 122 27.24 0.91 -0.39
C ARG A 122 28.50 0.55 -1.15
N ASN A 123 29.64 0.88 -0.61
CA ASN A 123 30.91 0.47 -1.16
C ASN A 123 31.42 -0.79 -0.41
N ASN A 124 31.83 -1.82 -1.14
CA ASN A 124 32.50 -3.03 -0.63
C ASN A 124 31.85 -3.70 0.61
N ARG A 125 30.50 -3.72 0.68
CA ARG A 125 29.72 -4.26 1.81
C ARG A 125 29.86 -3.48 3.13
N GLU A 126 30.42 -2.31 3.09
CA GLU A 126 30.45 -1.39 4.23
C GLU A 126 29.10 -0.74 4.50
N ASN A 127 29.06 0.20 5.41
CA ASN A 127 27.85 0.92 5.77
C ASN A 127 27.23 1.67 4.58
N LEU A 128 25.91 1.76 4.56
CA LEU A 128 25.18 2.59 3.62
C LEU A 128 25.46 4.07 3.90
N THR A 129 25.91 4.80 2.89
CA THR A 129 26.11 6.25 2.95
C THR A 129 25.11 6.96 2.05
N ALA A 130 24.57 8.06 2.54
CA ALA A 130 23.67 8.90 1.79
C ALA A 130 24.43 9.69 0.72
N ILE A 131 23.90 9.71 -0.51
CA ILE A 131 24.48 10.46 -1.63
C ILE A 131 23.39 11.29 -2.32
N THR A 132 23.79 12.25 -3.15
CA THR A 132 22.84 13.01 -3.96
C THR A 132 22.29 12.20 -5.13
N TYR A 133 21.14 12.61 -5.67
CA TYR A 133 20.57 11.97 -6.87
C TYR A 133 21.49 12.11 -8.09
N VAL A 134 22.19 13.24 -8.21
CA VAL A 134 23.16 13.45 -9.30
C VAL A 134 24.29 12.42 -9.20
N ALA A 135 24.94 12.33 -8.03
CA ALA A 135 26.01 11.36 -7.82
C ALA A 135 25.55 9.91 -8.03
N ALA A 136 24.34 9.57 -7.57
CA ALA A 136 23.78 8.23 -7.79
C ALA A 136 23.60 7.92 -9.29
N THR A 137 23.09 8.90 -10.05
CA THR A 137 22.90 8.75 -11.50
C THR A 137 24.22 8.61 -12.23
N ASP A 138 25.21 9.42 -11.89
CA ASP A 138 26.56 9.36 -12.51
C ASP A 138 27.21 7.99 -12.27
N ILE A 139 27.21 7.50 -11.03
CA ILE A 139 27.73 6.18 -10.68
C ILE A 139 27.00 5.08 -11.46
N LEU A 140 25.67 5.16 -11.57
CA LEU A 140 24.89 4.18 -12.31
C LEU A 140 25.24 4.17 -13.80
N VAL A 141 25.33 5.35 -14.43
CA VAL A 141 25.68 5.52 -15.84
C VAL A 141 27.09 5.01 -16.12
N GLU A 142 28.07 5.34 -15.26
CA GLU A 142 29.44 4.86 -15.40
C GLU A 142 29.52 3.33 -15.33
N ASN A 143 28.85 2.72 -14.35
CA ASN A 143 28.82 1.26 -14.20
C ASN A 143 28.15 0.56 -15.41
N ILE A 144 27.06 1.13 -15.94
CA ILE A 144 26.41 0.60 -17.13
C ILE A 144 27.34 0.67 -18.34
N LYS A 145 28.04 1.82 -18.54
CA LYS A 145 28.98 2.02 -19.65
C LYS A 145 30.21 1.11 -19.55
N ALA A 146 30.72 0.91 -18.33
CA ALA A 146 31.88 0.07 -18.08
C ALA A 146 31.58 -1.44 -18.18
N SER A 147 30.33 -1.83 -18.09
CA SER A 147 29.93 -3.25 -18.11
C SER A 147 29.85 -3.78 -19.54
N SER A 148 30.59 -4.82 -19.80
CA SER A 148 30.46 -5.63 -21.04
C SER A 148 29.40 -6.74 -20.93
N LYS A 149 28.78 -6.90 -19.74
CA LYS A 149 27.80 -7.95 -19.48
C LYS A 149 26.42 -7.53 -19.93
N LYS A 150 25.61 -8.52 -20.29
CA LYS A 150 24.20 -8.28 -20.61
C LYS A 150 23.45 -7.86 -19.36
N GLY A 151 22.75 -6.72 -19.42
CA GLY A 151 21.95 -6.19 -18.33
C GLY A 151 20.55 -6.81 -18.28
N TYR A 152 19.94 -6.75 -17.08
CA TYR A 152 18.53 -7.09 -16.87
C TYR A 152 17.87 -5.97 -16.10
N ILE A 153 16.67 -5.56 -16.54
CA ILE A 153 15.78 -4.66 -15.79
C ILE A 153 14.62 -5.49 -15.28
N ILE A 154 14.50 -5.60 -13.98
CA ILE A 154 13.37 -6.28 -13.34
C ILE A 154 12.41 -5.20 -12.84
N SER A 155 11.16 -5.25 -13.26
CA SER A 155 10.11 -4.32 -12.87
C SER A 155 8.82 -5.09 -12.56
N ASN A 156 7.93 -4.47 -11.78
CA ASN A 156 6.55 -4.93 -11.72
C ASN A 156 5.85 -4.73 -13.08
N ASN A 157 4.61 -5.15 -13.18
CA ASN A 157 3.79 -4.95 -14.36
C ASN A 157 3.31 -3.49 -14.42
N THR A 158 4.05 -2.66 -15.12
CA THR A 158 3.72 -1.24 -15.35
C THR A 158 2.95 -1.06 -16.66
N THR A 159 2.18 0.00 -16.76
CA THR A 159 1.41 0.40 -17.93
C THR A 159 1.69 1.87 -18.30
N GLY A 160 1.26 2.28 -19.49
CA GLY A 160 1.37 3.66 -19.97
C GLY A 160 2.82 4.13 -20.15
N CYS A 161 3.06 5.41 -19.97
CA CYS A 161 4.35 6.06 -20.24
C CYS A 161 5.53 5.49 -19.43
N CYS A 162 5.28 4.95 -18.24
CA CYS A 162 6.32 4.29 -17.44
C CYS A 162 6.79 2.99 -18.10
N ASP A 163 5.88 2.23 -18.71
CA ASP A 163 6.20 1.02 -19.46
C ASP A 163 7.04 1.34 -20.69
N ASP A 164 6.66 2.35 -21.47
CA ASP A 164 7.38 2.81 -22.65
C ASP A 164 8.78 3.31 -22.30
N LEU A 165 8.90 4.07 -21.20
CA LEU A 165 10.20 4.57 -20.73
C LEU A 165 11.14 3.42 -20.34
N LEU A 166 10.65 2.43 -19.60
CA LEU A 166 11.45 1.27 -19.19
C LEU A 166 11.86 0.40 -20.39
N ASN A 167 10.99 0.25 -21.41
CA ASN A 167 11.33 -0.45 -22.63
C ASN A 167 12.41 0.30 -23.40
N SER A 168 12.26 1.61 -23.59
CA SER A 168 13.24 2.46 -24.27
C SER A 168 14.60 2.47 -23.57
N LEU A 169 14.59 2.47 -22.21
CA LEU A 169 15.82 2.34 -21.44
C LEU A 169 16.48 0.98 -21.67
N ALA A 170 15.70 -0.11 -21.64
CA ALA A 170 16.21 -1.45 -21.85
C ALA A 170 16.87 -1.60 -23.24
N GLU A 171 16.24 -1.08 -24.27
CA GLU A 171 16.79 -1.06 -25.64
C GLU A 171 18.10 -0.26 -25.70
N LYS A 172 18.11 0.94 -25.11
CA LYS A 172 19.27 1.85 -25.15
C LYS A 172 20.51 1.28 -24.46
N ILE A 173 20.33 0.52 -23.39
CA ILE A 173 21.45 -0.11 -22.65
C ILE A 173 21.67 -1.58 -23.03
N ASN A 174 20.98 -2.08 -24.06
CA ASN A 174 21.01 -3.49 -24.49
C ASN A 174 20.72 -4.48 -23.34
N ALA A 175 19.75 -4.15 -22.51
CA ALA A 175 19.29 -4.99 -21.41
C ALA A 175 18.01 -5.74 -21.76
N LYS A 176 17.80 -6.90 -21.12
CA LYS A 176 16.52 -7.61 -21.19
C LYS A 176 15.61 -7.15 -20.05
N ARG A 177 14.41 -6.68 -20.37
CA ARG A 177 13.39 -6.38 -19.37
C ARG A 177 12.63 -7.65 -18.97
N ILE A 178 12.44 -7.83 -17.66
CA ILE A 178 11.66 -8.91 -17.06
C ILE A 178 10.58 -8.26 -16.19
N LYS A 179 9.31 -8.51 -16.51
CA LYS A 179 8.17 -8.13 -15.68
C LYS A 179 7.92 -9.24 -14.66
N TYR A 180 7.90 -8.90 -13.39
CA TYR A 180 7.64 -9.82 -12.30
C TYR A 180 6.48 -9.31 -11.46
N GLU A 181 5.47 -10.16 -11.28
CA GLU A 181 4.28 -9.87 -10.49
C GLU A 181 4.09 -10.99 -9.47
N PRO A 182 4.17 -10.70 -8.15
CA PRO A 182 3.99 -11.73 -7.12
C PRO A 182 2.59 -12.37 -7.15
N LEU A 183 1.56 -11.57 -7.46
CA LEU A 183 0.19 -12.04 -7.67
C LEU A 183 -0.07 -12.13 -9.18
N SER A 184 0.42 -13.20 -9.78
CA SER A 184 0.37 -13.36 -11.22
C SER A 184 -0.99 -13.86 -11.70
N TYR A 185 -1.50 -13.23 -12.74
CA TYR A 185 -2.71 -13.65 -13.46
C TYR A 185 -2.42 -14.36 -14.79
N GLU A 186 -1.20 -14.85 -14.97
CA GLU A 186 -0.79 -15.52 -16.21
C GLU A 186 -1.63 -16.78 -16.51
N ASN A 187 -2.09 -17.49 -15.46
CA ASN A 187 -2.98 -18.63 -15.63
C ASN A 187 -4.33 -18.23 -16.28
N ILE A 188 -4.87 -17.06 -15.91
CA ILE A 188 -6.12 -16.54 -16.48
C ILE A 188 -5.88 -16.13 -17.95
N LYS A 189 -4.78 -15.45 -18.25
CA LYS A 189 -4.40 -15.09 -19.61
C LYS A 189 -4.20 -16.33 -20.48
N TYR A 190 -3.54 -17.35 -19.94
CA TYR A 190 -3.33 -18.61 -20.65
C TYR A 190 -4.64 -19.35 -20.91
N ALA A 191 -5.54 -19.40 -19.94
CA ALA A 191 -6.86 -19.97 -20.11
C ALA A 191 -7.67 -19.23 -21.21
N ASN A 192 -7.62 -17.89 -21.21
CA ASN A 192 -8.25 -17.08 -22.25
C ASN A 192 -7.61 -17.32 -23.63
N GLN A 193 -6.30 -17.49 -23.70
CA GLN A 193 -5.62 -17.83 -24.95
C GLN A 193 -6.10 -19.16 -25.52
N ILE A 194 -6.32 -20.17 -24.66
CA ILE A 194 -6.84 -21.49 -25.12
C ILE A 194 -8.30 -21.39 -25.52
N SER A 195 -9.12 -20.71 -24.73
CA SER A 195 -10.58 -20.72 -24.90
C SER A 195 -11.07 -19.73 -25.97
N TYR A 196 -10.40 -18.59 -26.10
CA TYR A 196 -10.85 -17.46 -26.92
C TYR A 196 -9.79 -16.96 -27.91
N GLY A 197 -8.58 -17.50 -27.89
CA GLY A 197 -7.47 -17.03 -28.73
C GLY A 197 -6.81 -15.71 -28.26
N GLU A 198 -7.20 -15.17 -27.09
CA GLU A 198 -6.79 -13.87 -26.61
C GLU A 198 -5.95 -13.97 -25.34
N ASN A 199 -4.67 -13.61 -25.41
CA ASN A 199 -3.78 -13.57 -24.23
C ASN A 199 -3.96 -12.24 -23.47
N LYS A 200 -5.13 -12.05 -22.85
CA LYS A 200 -5.50 -10.84 -22.12
C LYS A 200 -6.25 -11.18 -20.83
N LEU A 201 -6.20 -10.27 -19.87
CA LEU A 201 -7.09 -10.34 -18.71
C LEU A 201 -8.49 -9.87 -19.11
N PRO A 202 -9.54 -10.63 -18.73
CA PRO A 202 -10.91 -10.21 -18.98
C PRO A 202 -11.34 -9.13 -18.02
N THR A 203 -12.26 -8.29 -18.43
CA THR A 203 -13.04 -7.42 -17.55
C THR A 203 -14.42 -8.04 -17.36
N TYR A 204 -14.81 -8.23 -16.10
CA TYR A 204 -16.09 -8.82 -15.77
C TYR A 204 -17.11 -7.73 -15.45
N HIS A 205 -18.21 -7.72 -16.21
CA HIS A 205 -19.33 -6.82 -15.98
C HIS A 205 -20.32 -7.45 -15.00
N ILE A 206 -19.92 -7.55 -13.71
CA ILE A 206 -20.73 -8.18 -12.67
C ILE A 206 -22.05 -7.44 -12.41
N GLU A 207 -22.09 -6.12 -12.70
CA GLU A 207 -23.30 -5.30 -12.62
C GLU A 207 -24.40 -5.69 -13.60
N LYS A 208 -24.06 -6.51 -14.61
CA LYS A 208 -25.00 -7.01 -15.64
C LYS A 208 -25.51 -8.43 -15.38
N ALA A 209 -25.04 -9.05 -14.30
CA ALA A 209 -25.41 -10.41 -13.96
C ALA A 209 -26.70 -10.42 -13.13
N ASP A 210 -27.71 -11.18 -13.57
CA ASP A 210 -28.93 -11.43 -12.78
C ASP A 210 -28.66 -12.39 -11.60
N TYR A 211 -27.65 -13.23 -11.74
CA TYR A 211 -27.23 -14.19 -10.72
C TYR A 211 -25.70 -14.38 -10.77
N LEU A 212 -25.06 -14.28 -9.61
CA LEU A 212 -23.61 -14.48 -9.48
C LEU A 212 -23.32 -15.68 -8.59
N LEU A 213 -22.65 -16.69 -9.16
CA LEU A 213 -22.13 -17.84 -8.43
C LEU A 213 -20.60 -17.75 -8.33
N ASN A 214 -20.11 -17.60 -7.11
CA ASN A 214 -18.69 -17.43 -6.85
C ASN A 214 -18.08 -18.66 -6.17
N PHE A 215 -17.01 -19.20 -6.75
CA PHE A 215 -16.23 -20.31 -6.22
C PHE A 215 -14.84 -19.83 -5.77
N GLY A 216 -14.78 -19.07 -4.69
CA GLY A 216 -13.53 -18.65 -4.05
C GLY A 216 -12.76 -17.56 -4.79
N ALA A 217 -13.36 -16.86 -5.75
CA ALA A 217 -12.78 -15.66 -6.32
C ALA A 217 -13.09 -14.47 -5.40
N ASP A 218 -12.05 -13.96 -4.74
CA ASP A 218 -12.16 -12.82 -3.82
C ASP A 218 -12.13 -11.49 -4.58
N PHE A 219 -13.16 -11.27 -5.40
CA PHE A 219 -13.21 -10.16 -6.33
C PHE A 219 -13.45 -8.78 -5.67
N LEU A 220 -13.86 -8.77 -4.38
CA LEU A 220 -14.05 -7.54 -3.63
C LEU A 220 -12.79 -7.05 -2.89
N GLU A 221 -11.79 -7.93 -2.67
CA GLU A 221 -10.59 -7.58 -1.91
C GLU A 221 -9.29 -7.75 -2.70
N THR A 222 -9.04 -8.92 -3.30
CA THR A 222 -7.71 -9.24 -3.82
C THR A 222 -7.68 -9.66 -5.29
N TRP A 223 -8.79 -10.07 -5.88
CA TRP A 223 -8.78 -10.67 -7.20
C TRP A 223 -9.00 -9.65 -8.32
N LEU A 224 -8.05 -9.58 -9.26
CA LEU A 224 -8.03 -8.71 -10.46
C LEU A 224 -8.09 -7.21 -10.15
N SER A 225 -9.28 -6.64 -10.05
CA SER A 225 -9.52 -5.21 -9.85
C SER A 225 -10.58 -4.96 -8.78
N PRO A 226 -10.23 -5.17 -7.49
CA PRO A 226 -11.21 -5.08 -6.40
C PRO A 226 -11.87 -3.70 -6.30
N SER A 227 -11.13 -2.62 -6.55
CA SER A 227 -11.69 -1.26 -6.54
C SER A 227 -12.75 -1.06 -7.61
N GLU A 228 -12.61 -1.67 -8.79
CA GLU A 228 -13.60 -1.66 -9.85
C GLU A 228 -14.83 -2.49 -9.48
N TYR A 229 -14.59 -3.74 -9.04
CA TYR A 229 -15.70 -4.67 -8.75
C TYR A 229 -16.51 -4.27 -7.53
N SER A 230 -15.89 -3.75 -6.47
CA SER A 230 -16.62 -3.28 -5.28
C SER A 230 -17.56 -2.11 -5.60
N LYS A 231 -17.29 -1.33 -6.64
CA LYS A 231 -18.17 -0.27 -7.09
C LYS A 231 -19.31 -0.75 -7.96
N ARG A 232 -19.08 -1.84 -8.71
CA ARG A 232 -20.06 -2.40 -9.66
C ARG A 232 -20.96 -3.46 -9.06
N PHE A 233 -20.59 -4.02 -7.91
CA PHE A 233 -21.36 -4.99 -7.14
C PHE A 233 -22.41 -4.32 -6.26
#